data_e7de7424c9ecbec1f98ac432a263b05a
#
_entry.id   e7de7424c9ecbec1f98ac432a263b05a
#
_cell.length_a   1.000
_cell.length_b   1.000
_cell.length_c   1.000
_cell.angle_alpha   90.00
_cell.angle_beta   90.00
_cell.angle_gamma   90.00
#
_symmetry.space_group_name_H-M   'P 1'
#
loop_
_entity.id
_entity.type
_entity.pdbx_description
1 polymer ?
#
loop_
_entity_poly.entity_id
_entity_poly.type
_entity_poly.pdbx_seq_one_letter_code
_entity_poly.pdbx_strand_id
1 'polypeptide(L)'
;MRIPPQGIEMLAQRPLFAELSRKELESVAALGVTLEIAANQVLTKEGAIGEEAFLIVSGNAHCTVGDQVDVANLGPGDLFGEMSLLDGDRRSATVIADTDMTITVFERREFVRLVETSPFIAMKLLAAMAARLRSVDRELTVRRAGEE
;
A
#
# COMPACT_ATOMS: atom_id res chain seq x y z
N MET A 1 -0.58 17.76 7.11
CA MET A 1 -1.99 17.82 6.69
C MET A 1 -2.63 16.45 6.93
N ARG A 2 -3.82 16.44 7.46
CA ARG A 2 -4.51 15.19 7.76
C ARG A 2 -5.02 14.52 6.48
N ILE A 3 -5.13 13.18 6.53
CA ILE A 3 -5.78 12.43 5.47
C ILE A 3 -7.24 12.89 5.37
N PRO A 4 -7.76 13.17 4.15
CA PRO A 4 -9.17 13.54 4.00
C PRO A 4 -10.10 12.37 4.35
N PRO A 5 -11.38 12.63 4.71
CA PRO A 5 -12.32 11.57 5.07
C PRO A 5 -12.43 10.42 4.06
N GLN A 6 -12.41 10.73 2.76
CA GLN A 6 -12.42 9.69 1.73
C GLN A 6 -11.19 8.79 1.79
N GLY A 7 -10.08 9.27 2.32
CA GLY A 7 -8.86 8.47 2.49
C GLY A 7 -9.05 7.34 3.50
N ILE A 8 -9.83 7.57 4.56
CA ILE A 8 -10.13 6.54 5.55
C ILE A 8 -10.97 5.43 4.90
N GLU A 9 -11.96 5.79 4.09
CA GLU A 9 -12.77 4.82 3.35
C GLU A 9 -11.91 4.03 2.36
N MET A 10 -10.96 4.69 1.70
CA MET A 10 -10.02 4.04 0.78
C MET A 10 -9.15 3.03 1.52
N LEU A 11 -8.62 3.37 2.70
CA LEU A 11 -7.83 2.45 3.52
C LEU A 11 -8.66 1.23 3.91
N ALA A 12 -9.93 1.42 4.27
CA ALA A 12 -10.82 0.34 4.66
C ALA A 12 -11.00 -0.71 3.56
N GLN A 13 -10.85 -0.31 2.29
CA GLN A 13 -10.99 -1.21 1.14
C GLN A 13 -9.70 -1.98 0.83
N ARG A 14 -8.59 -1.66 1.50
CA ARG A 14 -7.32 -2.34 1.23
C ARG A 14 -7.24 -3.65 2.00
N PRO A 15 -6.78 -4.74 1.34
CA PRO A 15 -6.70 -6.05 2.00
C PRO A 15 -5.94 -6.02 3.32
N LEU A 16 -4.84 -5.26 3.40
CA LEU A 16 -4.04 -5.15 4.62
C LEU A 16 -4.84 -4.63 5.82
N PHE A 17 -5.78 -3.72 5.58
CA PHE A 17 -6.55 -3.05 6.63
C PHE A 17 -7.99 -3.51 6.74
N ALA A 18 -8.36 -4.58 6.01
CA ALA A 18 -9.75 -5.05 5.92
C ALA A 18 -10.36 -5.48 7.27
N GLU A 19 -9.52 -5.95 8.19
CA GLU A 19 -9.97 -6.44 9.49
C GLU A 19 -10.02 -5.35 10.58
N LEU A 20 -9.52 -4.14 10.29
CA LEU A 20 -9.47 -3.06 11.26
C LEU A 20 -10.84 -2.43 11.49
N SER A 21 -11.13 -2.09 12.76
CA SER A 21 -12.31 -1.31 13.10
C SER A 21 -12.14 0.13 12.61
N ARG A 22 -13.23 0.90 12.61
CA ARG A 22 -13.20 2.31 12.24
C ARG A 22 -12.18 3.09 13.09
N LYS A 23 -12.17 2.84 14.39
CA LYS A 23 -11.25 3.51 15.32
C LYS A 23 -9.79 3.16 15.04
N GLU A 24 -9.53 1.89 14.71
CA GLU A 24 -8.19 1.43 14.34
C GLU A 24 -7.74 2.03 13.01
N LEU A 25 -8.64 2.12 12.03
CA LEU A 25 -8.37 2.80 10.77
C LEU A 25 -8.03 4.25 10.96
N GLU A 26 -8.72 4.93 11.87
CA GLU A 26 -8.43 6.32 12.22
C GLU A 26 -7.03 6.46 12.82
N SER A 27 -6.59 5.49 13.63
CA SER A 27 -5.24 5.48 14.19
C SER A 27 -4.17 5.34 13.09
N VAL A 28 -4.41 4.49 12.09
CA VAL A 28 -3.51 4.36 10.93
C VAL A 28 -3.53 5.66 10.12
N ALA A 29 -4.71 6.17 9.82
CA ALA A 29 -4.87 7.39 9.03
C ALA A 29 -4.15 8.60 9.66
N ALA A 30 -4.13 8.66 10.99
CA ALA A 30 -3.48 9.74 11.72
C ALA A 30 -1.96 9.79 11.51
N LEU A 31 -1.35 8.69 11.07
CA LEU A 31 0.08 8.63 10.76
C LEU A 31 0.41 9.26 9.41
N GLY A 32 -0.59 9.38 8.53
CA GLY A 32 -0.38 9.82 7.16
C GLY A 32 -0.14 11.31 7.02
N VAL A 33 0.73 11.67 6.07
CA VAL A 33 0.98 13.05 5.66
C VAL A 33 0.55 13.19 4.21
N THR A 34 -0.36 14.13 3.94
CA THR A 34 -0.88 14.34 2.58
C THR A 34 -0.02 15.36 1.84
N LEU A 35 0.41 14.98 0.63
CA LEU A 35 1.32 15.77 -0.20
C LEU A 35 0.74 15.92 -1.61
N GLU A 36 1.09 17.03 -2.24
CA GLU A 36 0.84 17.27 -3.65
C GLU A 36 2.07 16.83 -4.46
N ILE A 37 1.85 16.06 -5.52
CA ILE A 37 2.91 15.52 -6.38
C ILE A 37 2.68 16.01 -7.80
N ALA A 38 3.74 16.51 -8.43
CA ALA A 38 3.67 16.96 -9.83
C ALA A 38 3.76 15.77 -10.78
N ALA A 39 3.10 15.90 -11.94
CA ALA A 39 3.23 14.93 -13.02
C ALA A 39 4.71 14.65 -13.34
N ASN A 40 5.02 13.42 -13.70
CA ASN A 40 6.36 12.91 -14.04
C ASN A 40 7.32 12.73 -12.86
N GLN A 41 6.89 13.05 -11.65
CA GLN A 41 7.71 12.82 -10.46
C GLN A 41 7.79 11.34 -10.15
N VAL A 42 8.99 10.86 -9.80
CA VAL A 42 9.22 9.46 -9.37
C VAL A 42 8.85 9.35 -7.90
N LEU A 43 7.91 8.45 -7.58
CA LEU A 43 7.46 8.22 -6.20
C LEU A 43 8.26 7.12 -5.52
N THR A 44 8.51 6.02 -6.22
CA THR A 44 9.37 4.94 -5.75
C THR A 44 10.31 4.55 -6.88
N LYS A 45 11.49 4.02 -6.51
CA LYS A 45 12.47 3.54 -7.48
C LYS A 45 12.80 2.09 -7.18
N GLU A 46 12.71 1.24 -8.19
CA GLU A 46 13.06 -0.18 -8.08
C GLU A 46 14.45 -0.36 -7.49
N GLY A 47 14.59 -1.26 -6.53
CA GLY A 47 15.86 -1.56 -5.85
C GLY A 47 16.20 -0.64 -4.69
N ALA A 48 15.55 0.51 -4.54
CA ALA A 48 15.76 1.39 -3.40
C ALA A 48 15.12 0.79 -2.15
N ILE A 49 15.66 1.11 -0.98
CA ILE A 49 15.09 0.66 0.30
C ILE A 49 13.72 1.34 0.49
N GLY A 50 12.69 0.53 0.78
CA GLY A 50 11.34 1.03 1.01
C GLY A 50 11.09 1.36 2.47
N GLU A 51 10.80 2.64 2.76
CA GLU A 51 10.50 3.11 4.12
C GLU A 51 9.13 3.77 4.23
N GLU A 52 8.36 3.76 3.14
CA GLU A 52 7.09 4.47 3.06
C GLU A 52 6.08 3.68 2.23
N ALA A 53 4.80 3.85 2.55
CA ALA A 53 3.69 3.44 1.70
C ALA A 53 2.91 4.67 1.27
N PHE A 54 2.22 4.55 0.15
CA PHE A 54 1.53 5.68 -0.49
C PHE A 54 0.09 5.30 -0.83
N LEU A 55 -0.85 6.11 -0.34
CA LEU A 55 -2.26 6.01 -0.73
C LEU A 55 -2.55 7.11 -1.74
N ILE A 56 -3.08 6.74 -2.90
CA ILE A 56 -3.47 7.72 -3.92
C ILE A 56 -4.87 8.25 -3.57
N VAL A 57 -4.97 9.54 -3.29
CA VAL A 57 -6.24 10.21 -3.06
C VAL A 57 -6.82 10.70 -4.39
N SER A 58 -5.99 11.30 -5.24
CA SER A 58 -6.38 11.73 -6.57
C SER A 58 -5.20 11.67 -7.54
N GLY A 59 -5.47 11.59 -8.84
CA GLY A 59 -4.45 11.48 -9.86
C GLY A 59 -4.13 10.04 -10.22
N ASN A 60 -3.21 9.86 -11.17
CA ASN A 60 -2.85 8.55 -11.70
C ASN A 60 -1.33 8.41 -11.83
N ALA A 61 -0.87 7.17 -11.68
CA ALA A 61 0.53 6.82 -11.82
C ALA A 61 0.65 5.49 -12.57
N HIS A 62 1.85 5.15 -13.03
CA HIS A 62 2.13 3.85 -13.60
C HIS A 62 3.34 3.22 -12.93
N CYS A 63 3.36 1.90 -12.96
CA CYS A 63 4.37 1.06 -12.32
C CYS A 63 5.19 0.36 -13.39
N THR A 64 6.52 0.38 -13.26
CA THR A 64 7.43 -0.32 -14.17
C THR A 64 8.34 -1.26 -13.37
N VAL A 65 8.71 -2.40 -13.98
CA VAL A 65 9.64 -3.37 -13.41
C VAL A 65 10.67 -3.73 -14.47
N GLY A 66 11.94 -3.49 -14.18
CA GLY A 66 13.02 -3.73 -15.13
C GLY A 66 12.81 -2.95 -16.42
N ASP A 67 12.89 -3.65 -17.57
CA ASP A 67 12.65 -3.07 -18.88
C ASP A 67 11.16 -3.09 -19.29
N GLN A 68 10.30 -3.67 -18.46
CA GLN A 68 8.87 -3.71 -18.72
C GLN A 68 8.23 -2.39 -18.31
N VAL A 69 7.68 -1.69 -19.30
CA VAL A 69 6.98 -0.42 -19.11
C VAL A 69 5.49 -0.72 -18.90
N ASP A 70 4.88 0.03 -17.99
CA ASP A 70 3.43 -0.06 -17.73
C ASP A 70 2.95 -1.44 -17.27
N VAL A 71 3.64 -2.01 -16.28
CA VAL A 71 3.23 -3.26 -15.64
C VAL A 71 1.85 -3.11 -14.98
N ALA A 72 1.57 -1.93 -14.42
CA ALA A 72 0.29 -1.63 -13.81
C ALA A 72 0.01 -0.14 -13.83
N ASN A 73 -1.27 0.19 -13.90
CA ASN A 73 -1.76 1.55 -13.71
C ASN A 73 -2.35 1.68 -12.32
N LEU A 74 -2.05 2.79 -11.65
CA LEU A 74 -2.49 3.07 -10.29
C LEU A 74 -3.34 4.35 -10.28
N GLY A 75 -4.41 4.33 -9.50
CA GLY A 75 -5.34 5.45 -9.40
C GLY A 75 -5.92 5.64 -8.02
N PRO A 76 -6.92 6.51 -7.87
CA PRO A 76 -7.51 6.82 -6.56
C PRO A 76 -7.96 5.57 -5.81
N GLY A 77 -7.60 5.51 -4.53
CA GLY A 77 -7.89 4.36 -3.67
C GLY A 77 -6.81 3.30 -3.66
N ASP A 78 -5.86 3.33 -4.59
CA ASP A 78 -4.77 2.35 -4.60
C ASP A 78 -3.73 2.70 -3.54
N LEU A 79 -3.23 1.65 -2.89
CA LEU A 79 -2.16 1.73 -1.90
C LEU A 79 -0.97 0.96 -2.47
N PHE A 80 0.19 1.57 -2.53
CA PHE A 80 1.40 0.90 -2.99
C PHE A 80 2.55 1.11 -2.01
N GLY A 81 3.51 0.19 -2.04
CA GLY A 81 4.63 0.19 -1.11
C GLY A 81 4.27 -0.35 0.27
N GLU A 82 3.07 -0.93 0.45
CA GLU A 82 2.59 -1.40 1.76
C GLU A 82 3.42 -2.56 2.32
N MET A 83 4.02 -3.39 1.47
CA MET A 83 4.89 -4.46 1.94
C MET A 83 6.11 -3.89 2.67
N SER A 84 6.60 -2.75 2.23
CA SER A 84 7.72 -2.07 2.86
C SER A 84 7.40 -1.54 4.26
N LEU A 85 6.12 -1.31 4.58
CA LEU A 85 5.71 -0.97 5.94
C LEU A 85 5.97 -2.12 6.90
N LEU A 86 5.87 -3.36 6.40
CA LEU A 86 6.02 -4.57 7.22
C LEU A 86 7.47 -5.01 7.33
N ASP A 87 8.20 -5.08 6.22
CA ASP A 87 9.54 -5.68 6.20
C ASP A 87 10.69 -4.70 5.95
N GLY A 88 10.40 -3.49 5.45
CA GLY A 88 11.43 -2.50 5.14
C GLY A 88 12.35 -2.91 4.01
N ASP A 89 11.91 -3.85 3.16
CA ASP A 89 12.73 -4.39 2.08
C ASP A 89 12.78 -3.46 0.87
N ARG A 90 13.57 -3.82 -0.14
CA ARG A 90 13.76 -3.03 -1.34
C ARG A 90 12.49 -2.97 -2.18
N ARG A 91 12.32 -1.84 -2.88
CA ARG A 91 11.19 -1.62 -3.79
C ARG A 91 11.24 -2.62 -4.94
N SER A 92 10.11 -3.25 -5.23
CA SER A 92 9.97 -4.19 -6.34
C SER A 92 9.72 -3.49 -7.67
N ALA A 93 9.39 -2.22 -7.65
CA ALA A 93 8.99 -1.49 -8.86
C ALA A 93 9.31 0.01 -8.74
N THR A 94 9.36 0.66 -9.91
CA THR A 94 9.42 2.12 -10.02
C THR A 94 8.00 2.63 -10.28
N VAL A 95 7.55 3.64 -9.53
CA VAL A 95 6.25 4.28 -9.72
C VAL A 95 6.45 5.74 -10.08
N ILE A 96 5.85 6.14 -11.20
CA ILE A 96 5.98 7.50 -11.76
C ILE A 96 4.59 8.12 -11.90
N ALA A 97 4.43 9.35 -11.46
CA ALA A 97 3.17 10.09 -11.61
C ALA A 97 2.90 10.41 -13.08
N ASP A 98 1.71 10.05 -13.59
CA ASP A 98 1.28 10.39 -14.93
C ASP A 98 0.62 11.78 -14.98
N THR A 99 -0.05 12.13 -13.89
CA THR A 99 -0.74 13.40 -13.71
C THR A 99 -0.27 14.04 -12.40
N ASP A 100 -0.70 15.26 -12.14
CA ASP A 100 -0.60 15.82 -10.80
C ASP A 100 -1.44 14.92 -9.87
N MET A 101 -0.96 14.71 -8.66
CA MET A 101 -1.54 13.78 -7.70
C MET A 101 -1.63 14.39 -6.31
N THR A 102 -2.63 13.93 -5.57
CA THR A 102 -2.66 14.10 -4.11
C THR A 102 -2.47 12.70 -3.52
N ILE A 103 -1.44 12.56 -2.68
CA ILE A 103 -1.13 11.28 -2.04
C ILE A 103 -1.02 11.45 -0.53
N THR A 104 -1.26 10.36 0.19
CA THR A 104 -0.99 10.29 1.62
C THR A 104 0.17 9.33 1.84
N VAL A 105 1.20 9.78 2.53
CA VAL A 105 2.43 9.03 2.79
C VAL A 105 2.42 8.50 4.22
N PHE A 106 2.70 7.22 4.38
CA PHE A 106 2.83 6.56 5.68
C PHE A 106 4.27 6.10 5.84
N GLU A 107 4.95 6.60 6.87
CA GLU A 107 6.31 6.18 7.16
C GLU A 107 6.34 4.86 7.94
N ARG A 108 7.22 3.95 7.54
CA ARG A 108 7.39 2.66 8.19
C ARG A 108 7.67 2.80 9.69
N ARG A 109 8.53 3.74 10.05
CA ARG A 109 8.89 3.99 11.45
C ARG A 109 7.68 4.27 12.34
N GLU A 110 6.78 5.11 11.88
CA GLU A 110 5.57 5.47 12.60
C GLU A 110 4.58 4.30 12.64
N PHE A 111 4.47 3.57 11.53
CA PHE A 111 3.62 2.39 11.44
C PHE A 111 4.07 1.27 12.39
N VAL A 112 5.37 1.00 12.44
CA VAL A 112 5.95 -0.01 13.33
C VAL A 112 5.67 0.36 14.79
N ARG A 113 5.83 1.64 15.13
CA ARG A 113 5.53 2.12 16.48
C ARG A 113 4.07 1.88 16.86
N LEU A 114 3.14 2.14 15.94
CA LEU A 114 1.72 1.88 16.17
C LEU A 114 1.47 0.39 16.43
N VAL A 115 2.05 -0.47 15.60
CA VAL A 115 1.92 -1.93 15.73
C VAL A 115 2.48 -2.42 17.07
N GLU A 116 3.63 -1.90 17.48
CA GLU A 116 4.26 -2.26 18.75
C GLU A 116 3.41 -1.87 19.96
N THR A 117 2.63 -0.80 19.84
CA THR A 117 1.80 -0.30 20.96
C THR A 117 0.38 -0.83 20.92
N SER A 118 -0.03 -1.53 19.86
CA SER A 118 -1.40 -2.03 19.70
C SER A 118 -1.41 -3.49 19.25
N PRO A 119 -1.43 -4.44 20.19
CA PRO A 119 -1.49 -5.87 19.85
C PRO A 119 -2.72 -6.24 19.01
N PHE A 120 -3.85 -5.56 19.21
CA PHE A 120 -5.06 -5.85 18.43
C PHE A 120 -4.87 -5.51 16.95
N ILE A 121 -4.24 -4.38 16.65
CA ILE A 121 -3.93 -4.01 15.27
C ILE A 121 -2.96 -5.04 14.68
N ALA A 122 -1.92 -5.39 15.41
CA ALA A 122 -0.93 -6.38 14.97
C ALA A 122 -1.59 -7.71 14.59
N MET A 123 -2.48 -8.22 15.44
CA MET A 123 -3.18 -9.49 15.17
C MET A 123 -4.09 -9.40 13.94
N LYS A 124 -4.76 -8.29 13.73
CA LYS A 124 -5.63 -8.09 12.57
C LYS A 124 -4.83 -7.98 11.27
N LEU A 125 -3.66 -7.35 11.31
CA LEU A 125 -2.76 -7.31 10.16
C LEU A 125 -2.24 -8.71 9.81
N LEU A 126 -1.90 -9.51 10.82
CA LEU A 126 -1.49 -10.90 10.62
C LEU A 126 -2.62 -11.73 10.01
N ALA A 127 -3.85 -11.54 10.49
CA ALA A 127 -5.02 -12.23 9.94
C ALA A 127 -5.25 -11.86 8.47
N ALA A 128 -5.10 -10.58 8.12
CA ALA A 128 -5.21 -10.11 6.75
C ALA A 128 -4.14 -10.74 5.85
N MET A 129 -2.90 -10.83 6.34
CA MET A 129 -1.81 -11.46 5.60
C MET A 129 -2.05 -12.96 5.41
N ALA A 130 -2.56 -13.65 6.43
CA ALA A 130 -2.91 -15.07 6.33
C ALA A 130 -3.98 -15.29 5.25
N ALA A 131 -5.01 -14.44 5.21
CA ALA A 131 -6.05 -14.51 4.20
C ALA A 131 -5.49 -14.34 2.79
N ARG A 132 -4.55 -13.40 2.61
CA ARG A 132 -3.89 -13.14 1.34
C ARG A 132 -3.05 -14.34 0.89
N LEU A 133 -2.30 -14.96 1.79
CA LEU A 133 -1.53 -16.17 1.50
C LEU A 133 -2.42 -17.31 1.05
N ARG A 134 -3.55 -17.53 1.71
CA ARG A 134 -4.51 -18.56 1.31
C ARG A 134 -5.08 -18.31 -0.08
N SER A 135 -5.37 -17.06 -0.42
CA SER A 135 -5.85 -16.66 -1.73
C SER A 135 -4.82 -16.99 -2.82
N VAL A 136 -3.54 -16.67 -2.59
CA VAL A 136 -2.45 -16.98 -3.51
C VAL A 136 -2.29 -18.49 -3.68
N ASP A 137 -2.33 -19.25 -2.59
CA ASP A 137 -2.25 -20.72 -2.64
C ASP A 137 -3.38 -21.32 -3.46
N ARG A 138 -4.60 -20.81 -3.32
CA ARG A 138 -5.73 -21.26 -4.12
C ARG A 138 -5.52 -21.01 -5.61
N GLU A 139 -5.04 -19.82 -5.97
CA GLU A 139 -4.75 -19.48 -7.36
C GLU A 139 -3.72 -20.41 -7.96
N LEU A 140 -2.63 -20.69 -7.23
CA LEU A 140 -1.59 -21.62 -7.68
C LEU A 140 -2.12 -23.02 -7.84
N THR A 141 -2.95 -23.49 -6.93
CA THR A 141 -3.56 -24.82 -7.00
C THR A 141 -4.48 -24.94 -8.21
N VAL A 142 -5.32 -23.94 -8.45
CA VAL A 142 -6.21 -23.91 -9.62
C VAL A 142 -5.43 -23.89 -10.92
N ARG A 143 -4.35 -23.11 -11.02
CA ARG A 143 -3.49 -23.06 -12.21
C ARG A 143 -2.85 -24.41 -12.48
N ARG A 144 -2.30 -25.07 -11.46
CA ARG A 144 -1.69 -26.39 -11.59
C ARG A 144 -2.70 -27.43 -12.08
N ALA A 145 -3.91 -27.41 -11.52
CA ALA A 145 -5.00 -28.32 -11.95
C ALA A 145 -5.38 -28.06 -13.43
N GLY A 146 -5.38 -26.81 -13.87
CA GLY A 146 -5.70 -26.42 -15.24
C GLY A 146 -4.63 -26.82 -16.26
N GLU A 147 -3.39 -27.05 -15.82
CA GLU A 147 -2.26 -27.46 -16.68
C GLU A 147 -2.17 -28.97 -16.84
N GLU A 148 -2.83 -29.74 -16.00
CA GLU A 148 -2.91 -31.20 -16.09
C GLU A 148 -4.00 -31.62 -17.07
#